data_0e7845bdd475984b9a753e7f627776c8
#
_entry.id   0e7845bdd475984b9a753e7f627776c8
#
_cell.length_a   1.000
_cell.length_b   1.000
_cell.length_c   1.000
_cell.angle_alpha   90.00
_cell.angle_beta   90.00
_cell.angle_gamma   90.00
#
_symmetry.space_group_name_H-M   'P 1'
#
loop_
_entity.id
_entity.type
_entity.pdbx_description
1 polymer ?
#
loop_
_entity_poly.entity_id
_entity_poly.type
_entity_poly.pdbx_seq_one_letter_code
_entity_poly.pdbx_strand_id
1 'polypeptide(L)'
;MSNLINKIAKQISVSKKEVNSNLKKYINEIIVIKYGGSAMSDKKLSLNFFQNIKALVDLDIKPIIVHGGGPQINIMLDKVNIKHKFFKGMRITDKKTFDIVEMILSGVINKNISYCLSNKKVNALGLSGVDSKIIIAKKYRKKNISDPDLGLVGQPHSINKTLLLSLVSNKNVPVIAPIGANAKGTKFNINADLTAGFIASEIGARRLLMLTDVKGVIGKDNKVISELKLSEIKQLLSKKIIYGGMIPKVKTCVDAVRAGIRASVILDGKLNNVILKELLSDEGIGTLFRK
;
A
#
# COMPACT_ATOMS: atom_id res chain seq x y z
N MET A 1 -10.61 -11.73 -23.14
CA MET A 1 -10.42 -10.26 -22.99
C MET A 1 -11.72 -9.46 -23.18
N SER A 2 -12.40 -9.50 -24.36
CA SER A 2 -13.61 -8.67 -24.63
C SER A 2 -14.75 -8.85 -23.61
N ASN A 3 -15.09 -10.09 -23.22
CA ASN A 3 -16.13 -10.36 -22.22
C ASN A 3 -15.75 -9.85 -20.82
N LEU A 4 -14.48 -9.94 -20.45
CA LEU A 4 -13.98 -9.42 -19.17
C LEU A 4 -14.08 -7.89 -19.12
N ILE A 5 -13.68 -7.21 -20.19
CA ILE A 5 -13.78 -5.75 -20.31
C ILE A 5 -15.23 -5.29 -20.22
N ASN A 6 -16.17 -5.98 -20.89
CA ASN A 6 -17.60 -5.68 -20.78
C ASN A 6 -18.12 -5.84 -19.34
N LYS A 7 -17.70 -6.90 -18.64
CA LYS A 7 -18.07 -7.14 -17.24
C LYS A 7 -17.53 -6.03 -16.33
N ILE A 8 -16.27 -5.65 -16.50
CA ILE A 8 -15.65 -4.59 -15.71
C ILE A 8 -16.34 -3.25 -15.99
N ALA A 9 -16.58 -2.89 -17.25
CA ALA A 9 -17.26 -1.67 -17.64
C ALA A 9 -18.63 -1.52 -16.94
N LYS A 10 -19.44 -2.59 -16.93
CA LYS A 10 -20.70 -2.63 -16.18
C LYS A 10 -20.47 -2.50 -14.66
N GLN A 11 -19.45 -3.19 -14.11
CA GLN A 11 -19.16 -3.20 -12.69
C GLN A 11 -18.75 -1.82 -12.15
N ILE A 12 -18.06 -1.02 -12.94
CA ILE A 12 -17.60 0.33 -12.56
C ILE A 12 -18.44 1.44 -13.19
N SER A 13 -19.50 1.10 -13.92
CA SER A 13 -20.47 2.04 -14.53
C SER A 13 -19.85 3.00 -15.54
N VAL A 14 -18.96 2.50 -16.41
CA VAL A 14 -18.33 3.28 -17.50
C VAL A 14 -18.46 2.57 -18.84
N SER A 15 -18.11 3.25 -19.93
CA SER A 15 -18.17 2.66 -21.27
C SER A 15 -17.04 1.65 -21.49
N LYS A 16 -17.28 0.65 -22.33
CA LYS A 16 -16.25 -0.29 -22.79
C LYS A 16 -15.08 0.42 -23.48
N LYS A 17 -15.37 1.51 -24.22
CA LYS A 17 -14.37 2.33 -24.90
C LYS A 17 -13.41 2.97 -23.90
N GLU A 18 -13.95 3.50 -22.82
CA GLU A 18 -13.18 4.13 -21.74
C GLU A 18 -12.27 3.12 -21.02
N VAL A 19 -12.82 1.94 -20.64
CA VAL A 19 -12.01 0.85 -20.05
C VAL A 19 -10.87 0.46 -20.98
N ASN A 20 -11.14 0.26 -22.29
CA ASN A 20 -10.10 -0.11 -23.26
C ASN A 20 -9.01 0.96 -23.40
N SER A 21 -9.41 2.24 -23.44
CA SER A 21 -8.48 3.37 -23.58
C SER A 21 -7.54 3.44 -22.37
N ASN A 22 -8.10 3.31 -21.15
CA ASN A 22 -7.31 3.37 -19.93
C ASN A 22 -6.46 2.11 -19.73
N LEU A 23 -7.00 0.92 -20.05
CA LEU A 23 -6.28 -0.35 -19.92
C LEU A 23 -4.95 -0.34 -20.70
N LYS A 24 -4.90 0.23 -21.89
CA LYS A 24 -3.67 0.35 -22.69
C LYS A 24 -2.52 1.01 -21.94
N LYS A 25 -2.80 1.85 -20.93
CA LYS A 25 -1.81 2.53 -20.10
C LYS A 25 -1.17 1.61 -19.05
N TYR A 26 -1.80 0.45 -18.77
CA TYR A 26 -1.45 -0.40 -17.62
C TYR A 26 -1.17 -1.87 -17.96
N ILE A 27 -1.45 -2.34 -19.18
CA ILE A 27 -1.09 -3.71 -19.60
C ILE A 27 0.41 -3.92 -19.40
N ASN A 28 0.77 -5.03 -18.76
CA ASN A 28 2.13 -5.42 -18.39
C ASN A 28 2.85 -4.48 -17.39
N GLU A 29 2.18 -3.44 -16.90
CA GLU A 29 2.74 -2.50 -15.95
C GLU A 29 2.60 -2.97 -14.50
N ILE A 30 3.57 -2.61 -13.67
CA ILE A 30 3.57 -2.93 -12.24
C ILE A 30 2.81 -1.84 -11.49
N ILE A 31 1.83 -2.27 -10.69
CA ILE A 31 1.06 -1.43 -9.77
C ILE A 31 1.34 -1.87 -8.35
N VAL A 32 1.91 -1.00 -7.53
CA VAL A 32 2.07 -1.28 -6.10
C VAL A 32 0.83 -0.79 -5.36
N ILE A 33 0.26 -1.67 -4.56
CA ILE A 33 -0.99 -1.41 -3.83
C ILE A 33 -0.72 -1.58 -2.34
N LYS A 34 -0.84 -0.48 -1.60
CA LYS A 34 -0.87 -0.56 -0.14
C LYS A 34 -2.29 -0.93 0.30
N TYR A 35 -2.43 -2.07 0.96
CA TYR A 35 -3.68 -2.60 1.47
C TYR A 35 -3.75 -2.50 2.99
N GLY A 36 -4.77 -1.83 3.55
CA GLY A 36 -4.88 -1.62 5.00
C GLY A 36 -6.15 -0.88 5.38
N GLY A 37 -6.26 -0.54 6.66
CA GLY A 37 -7.42 0.16 7.21
C GLY A 37 -8.69 -0.70 7.22
N SER A 38 -9.84 -0.06 7.14
CA SER A 38 -11.16 -0.70 7.16
C SER A 38 -11.38 -1.68 6.01
N ALA A 39 -10.70 -1.47 4.86
CA ALA A 39 -10.73 -2.39 3.73
C ALA A 39 -10.26 -3.81 4.10
N MET A 40 -9.44 -3.96 5.16
CA MET A 40 -8.99 -5.27 5.66
C MET A 40 -9.89 -5.84 6.75
N SER A 41 -10.59 -5.00 7.49
CA SER A 41 -11.39 -5.41 8.65
C SER A 41 -12.83 -5.76 8.28
N ASP A 42 -13.35 -5.18 7.21
CA ASP A 42 -14.67 -5.46 6.69
C ASP A 42 -14.64 -6.61 5.67
N LYS A 43 -15.47 -7.63 5.89
CA LYS A 43 -15.51 -8.83 5.02
C LYS A 43 -15.96 -8.52 3.59
N LYS A 44 -16.91 -7.59 3.41
CA LYS A 44 -17.41 -7.23 2.06
C LYS A 44 -16.35 -6.44 1.29
N LEU A 45 -15.69 -5.49 1.96
CA LEU A 45 -14.61 -4.70 1.38
C LEU A 45 -13.40 -5.58 1.03
N SER A 46 -13.04 -6.53 1.90
CA SER A 46 -11.98 -7.50 1.63
C SER A 46 -12.29 -8.35 0.40
N LEU A 47 -13.51 -8.87 0.28
CA LEU A 47 -13.93 -9.65 -0.88
C LEU A 47 -13.87 -8.82 -2.17
N ASN A 48 -14.30 -7.56 -2.11
CA ASN A 48 -14.22 -6.62 -3.23
C ASN A 48 -12.77 -6.34 -3.63
N PHE A 49 -11.88 -6.11 -2.65
CA PHE A 49 -10.45 -5.96 -2.89
C PHE A 49 -9.87 -7.16 -3.66
N PHE A 50 -10.13 -8.39 -3.21
CA PHE A 50 -9.63 -9.59 -3.87
C PHE A 50 -10.21 -9.78 -5.28
N GLN A 51 -11.46 -9.35 -5.52
CA GLN A 51 -12.05 -9.34 -6.87
C GLN A 51 -11.36 -8.32 -7.77
N ASN A 52 -11.03 -7.14 -7.26
CA ASN A 52 -10.27 -6.13 -8.00
C ASN A 52 -8.88 -6.65 -8.38
N ILE A 53 -8.14 -7.26 -7.43
CA ILE A 53 -6.81 -7.84 -7.73
C ILE A 53 -6.92 -8.94 -8.80
N LYS A 54 -7.91 -9.84 -8.69
CA LYS A 54 -8.16 -10.85 -9.73
C LYS A 54 -8.39 -10.22 -11.10
N ALA A 55 -9.21 -9.16 -11.16
CA ALA A 55 -9.48 -8.46 -12.42
C ALA A 55 -8.21 -7.82 -13.01
N LEU A 56 -7.33 -7.22 -12.17
CA LEU A 56 -6.04 -6.70 -12.64
C LEU A 56 -5.18 -7.79 -13.28
N VAL A 57 -5.05 -8.94 -12.60
CA VAL A 57 -4.26 -10.08 -13.10
C VAL A 57 -4.83 -10.60 -14.42
N ASP A 58 -6.17 -10.73 -14.54
CA ASP A 58 -6.84 -11.17 -15.74
C ASP A 58 -6.72 -10.17 -16.91
N LEU A 59 -6.40 -8.91 -16.62
CA LEU A 59 -6.12 -7.86 -17.59
C LEU A 59 -4.61 -7.70 -17.88
N ASP A 60 -3.78 -8.66 -17.49
CA ASP A 60 -2.32 -8.63 -17.61
C ASP A 60 -1.67 -7.40 -16.93
N ILE A 61 -2.28 -6.85 -15.87
CA ILE A 61 -1.69 -5.86 -15.00
C ILE A 61 -0.98 -6.60 -13.86
N LYS A 62 0.19 -6.12 -13.43
CA LYS A 62 1.08 -6.80 -12.48
C LYS A 62 1.01 -6.17 -11.08
N PRO A 63 0.10 -6.61 -10.18
CA PRO A 63 0.01 -6.04 -8.84
C PRO A 63 1.09 -6.58 -7.90
N ILE A 64 1.64 -5.70 -7.05
CA ILE A 64 2.40 -6.04 -5.84
C ILE A 64 1.61 -5.45 -4.67
N ILE A 65 1.31 -6.28 -3.67
CA ILE A 65 0.53 -5.88 -2.51
C ILE A 65 1.46 -5.73 -1.31
N VAL A 66 1.40 -4.57 -0.65
CA VAL A 66 2.00 -4.36 0.66
C VAL A 66 0.88 -4.15 1.66
N HIS A 67 0.75 -5.03 2.65
CA HIS A 67 -0.36 -4.93 3.57
C HIS A 67 0.02 -4.31 4.92
N GLY A 68 -0.97 -3.71 5.58
CA GLY A 68 -0.88 -3.30 6.98
C GLY A 68 -1.43 -4.38 7.92
N GLY A 69 -1.81 -3.96 9.14
CA GLY A 69 -2.37 -4.89 10.14
C GLY A 69 -2.50 -4.26 11.53
N GLY A 70 -2.50 -2.93 11.61
CA GLY A 70 -2.56 -2.22 12.90
C GLY A 70 -3.67 -2.67 13.84
N PRO A 71 -4.94 -2.75 13.39
CA PRO A 71 -6.04 -3.22 14.23
C PRO A 71 -5.86 -4.65 14.73
N GLN A 72 -5.45 -5.58 13.88
CA GLN A 72 -5.24 -6.99 14.25
C GLN A 72 -4.08 -7.15 15.24
N ILE A 73 -3.01 -6.36 15.07
CA ILE A 73 -1.90 -6.31 16.02
C ILE A 73 -2.39 -5.78 17.38
N ASN A 74 -3.20 -4.70 17.41
CA ASN A 74 -3.74 -4.17 18.66
C ASN A 74 -4.55 -5.22 19.40
N ILE A 75 -5.49 -5.87 18.70
CA ILE A 75 -6.32 -6.93 19.30
C ILE A 75 -5.46 -8.04 19.94
N MET A 76 -4.36 -8.43 19.29
CA MET A 76 -3.49 -9.47 19.85
C MET A 76 -2.65 -8.98 21.02
N LEU A 77 -2.11 -7.76 20.95
CA LEU A 77 -1.37 -7.16 22.06
C LEU A 77 -2.26 -7.02 23.29
N ASP A 78 -3.52 -6.59 23.12
CA ASP A 78 -4.49 -6.48 24.22
C ASP A 78 -4.81 -7.86 24.84
N LYS A 79 -4.96 -8.91 24.01
CA LYS A 79 -5.18 -10.30 24.49
C LYS A 79 -4.04 -10.83 25.34
N VAL A 80 -2.81 -10.40 25.08
CA VAL A 80 -1.62 -10.81 25.85
C VAL A 80 -1.17 -9.75 26.87
N ASN A 81 -2.03 -8.76 27.15
CA ASN A 81 -1.81 -7.68 28.13
C ASN A 81 -0.55 -6.84 27.87
N ILE A 82 -0.18 -6.65 26.60
CA ILE A 82 0.93 -5.77 26.21
C ILE A 82 0.35 -4.41 25.78
N LYS A 83 0.69 -3.37 26.55
CA LYS A 83 0.31 -1.99 26.21
C LYS A 83 1.02 -1.55 24.93
N HIS A 84 0.28 -0.92 24.01
CA HIS A 84 0.84 -0.41 22.77
C HIS A 84 0.74 1.13 22.70
N LYS A 85 1.77 1.75 22.15
CA LYS A 85 1.87 3.21 21.98
C LYS A 85 2.28 3.54 20.55
N PHE A 86 1.92 4.72 20.12
CA PHE A 86 2.29 5.25 18.80
C PHE A 86 2.98 6.59 18.92
N PHE A 87 3.92 6.83 18.03
CA PHE A 87 4.55 8.13 17.85
C PHE A 87 4.60 8.47 16.36
N LYS A 88 3.98 9.59 15.98
CA LYS A 88 3.89 10.04 14.57
C LYS A 88 3.42 8.93 13.60
N GLY A 89 2.42 8.13 14.02
CA GLY A 89 1.86 7.05 13.22
C GLY A 89 2.69 5.75 13.17
N MET A 90 3.81 5.69 13.87
CA MET A 90 4.66 4.50 14.01
C MET A 90 4.43 3.86 15.38
N ARG A 91 4.27 2.53 15.43
CA ARG A 91 4.12 1.79 16.69
C ARG A 91 5.46 1.72 17.40
N ILE A 92 5.55 2.21 18.65
CA ILE A 92 6.69 1.93 19.50
C ILE A 92 6.76 0.42 19.69
N THR A 93 7.89 -0.18 19.34
CA THR A 93 8.01 -1.63 19.16
C THR A 93 9.22 -2.14 19.93
N ASP A 94 9.02 -2.54 21.19
CA ASP A 94 10.01 -3.30 21.95
C ASP A 94 10.10 -4.75 21.46
N LYS A 95 10.96 -5.57 22.05
CA LYS A 95 11.16 -6.95 21.60
C LYS A 95 9.87 -7.79 21.71
N LYS A 96 9.13 -7.69 22.83
CA LYS A 96 7.88 -8.45 23.03
C LYS A 96 6.81 -8.03 22.04
N THR A 97 6.65 -6.71 21.85
CA THR A 97 5.74 -6.16 20.85
C THR A 97 6.14 -6.61 19.44
N PHE A 98 7.45 -6.63 19.13
CA PHE A 98 7.93 -7.04 17.80
C PHE A 98 7.55 -8.48 17.48
N ASP A 99 7.70 -9.40 18.43
CA ASP A 99 7.38 -10.82 18.23
C ASP A 99 5.91 -11.01 17.85
N ILE A 100 4.99 -10.28 18.52
CA ILE A 100 3.57 -10.26 18.16
C ILE A 100 3.33 -9.63 16.79
N VAL A 101 3.98 -8.50 16.51
CA VAL A 101 3.88 -7.83 15.20
C VAL A 101 4.30 -8.76 14.07
N GLU A 102 5.44 -9.45 14.22
CA GLU A 102 5.95 -10.38 13.21
C GLU A 102 4.98 -11.56 13.01
N MET A 103 4.50 -12.18 14.08
CA MET A 103 3.52 -13.29 13.99
C MET A 103 2.24 -12.87 13.28
N ILE A 104 1.68 -11.71 13.62
CA ILE A 104 0.42 -11.25 13.05
C ILE A 104 0.60 -10.81 11.59
N LEU A 105 1.64 -10.02 11.29
CA LEU A 105 1.85 -9.56 9.92
C LEU A 105 2.25 -10.70 8.99
N SER A 106 3.30 -11.46 9.32
CA SER A 106 3.87 -12.47 8.41
C SER A 106 3.10 -13.79 8.42
N GLY A 107 2.49 -14.13 9.54
CA GLY A 107 1.70 -15.36 9.69
C GLY A 107 0.23 -15.15 9.39
N VAL A 108 -0.49 -14.43 10.25
CA VAL A 108 -1.96 -14.39 10.20
C VAL A 108 -2.46 -13.62 8.98
N ILE A 109 -2.06 -12.35 8.85
CA ILE A 109 -2.61 -11.46 7.83
C ILE A 109 -2.10 -11.84 6.44
N ASN A 110 -0.80 -11.98 6.31
CA ASN A 110 -0.13 -12.28 5.05
C ASN A 110 -0.66 -13.57 4.40
N LYS A 111 -0.72 -14.65 5.20
CA LYS A 111 -1.20 -15.95 4.71
C LYS A 111 -2.70 -15.95 4.41
N ASN A 112 -3.51 -15.21 5.17
CA ASN A 112 -4.92 -15.07 4.86
C ASN A 112 -5.15 -14.32 3.53
N ILE A 113 -4.42 -13.23 3.27
CA ILE A 113 -4.53 -12.49 2.01
C ILE A 113 -4.14 -13.37 0.83
N SER A 114 -2.97 -14.03 0.90
CA SER A 114 -2.50 -14.90 -0.19
C SER A 114 -3.43 -16.09 -0.42
N TYR A 115 -3.95 -16.71 0.64
CA TYR A 115 -4.93 -17.79 0.55
C TYR A 115 -6.24 -17.34 -0.12
N CYS A 116 -6.79 -16.18 0.30
CA CYS A 116 -8.02 -15.64 -0.30
C CYS A 116 -7.86 -15.31 -1.79
N LEU A 117 -6.69 -14.84 -2.19
CA LEU A 117 -6.36 -14.60 -3.60
C LEU A 117 -6.19 -15.91 -4.37
N SER A 118 -5.51 -16.90 -3.80
CA SER A 118 -5.33 -18.23 -4.40
C SER A 118 -6.67 -18.92 -4.66
N ASN A 119 -7.64 -18.78 -3.75
CA ASN A 119 -9.01 -19.27 -3.94
C ASN A 119 -9.75 -18.58 -5.11
N LYS A 120 -9.25 -17.43 -5.57
CA LYS A 120 -9.72 -16.74 -6.78
C LYS A 120 -8.86 -17.05 -8.02
N LYS A 121 -8.04 -18.10 -7.97
CA LYS A 121 -7.13 -18.48 -9.06
C LYS A 121 -6.10 -17.38 -9.39
N VAL A 122 -5.60 -16.68 -8.38
CA VAL A 122 -4.47 -15.75 -8.46
C VAL A 122 -3.26 -16.42 -7.84
N ASN A 123 -2.14 -16.49 -8.53
CA ASN A 123 -0.89 -17.02 -8.00
C ASN A 123 -0.28 -16.04 -6.98
N ALA A 124 -0.90 -15.95 -5.81
CA ALA A 124 -0.48 -15.04 -4.76
C ALA A 124 0.56 -15.70 -3.84
N LEU A 125 1.70 -15.04 -3.67
CA LEU A 125 2.78 -15.48 -2.79
C LEU A 125 2.86 -14.58 -1.57
N GLY A 126 2.50 -15.14 -0.41
CA GLY A 126 2.62 -14.46 0.87
C GLY A 126 4.06 -14.48 1.36
N LEU A 127 4.69 -13.31 1.41
CA LEU A 127 6.10 -13.10 1.73
C LEU A 127 6.24 -12.07 2.85
N SER A 128 7.25 -12.25 3.69
CA SER A 128 7.74 -11.21 4.60
C SER A 128 8.90 -10.47 3.92
N GLY A 129 9.09 -9.20 4.24
CA GLY A 129 10.23 -8.47 3.68
C GLY A 129 11.60 -9.04 4.08
N VAL A 130 11.67 -9.92 5.09
CA VAL A 130 12.91 -10.64 5.44
C VAL A 130 13.20 -11.83 4.53
N ASP A 131 12.16 -12.40 3.88
CA ASP A 131 12.34 -13.55 2.99
C ASP A 131 13.24 -13.16 1.82
N SER A 132 14.29 -13.94 1.58
CA SER A 132 15.30 -13.66 0.53
C SER A 132 15.79 -12.19 0.52
N LYS A 133 15.80 -11.56 1.68
CA LYS A 133 16.20 -10.14 1.85
C LYS A 133 15.39 -9.18 0.95
N ILE A 134 14.08 -9.44 0.79
CA ILE A 134 13.20 -8.58 0.00
C ILE A 134 13.30 -7.13 0.46
N ILE A 135 13.39 -6.88 1.79
CA ILE A 135 13.57 -5.55 2.36
C ILE A 135 14.78 -5.55 3.29
N ILE A 136 15.85 -4.91 2.87
CA ILE A 136 16.93 -4.52 3.77
C ILE A 136 16.52 -3.23 4.47
N ALA A 137 16.57 -3.24 5.80
CA ALA A 137 16.12 -2.12 6.62
C ALA A 137 17.23 -1.57 7.52
N LYS A 138 17.09 -0.31 7.89
CA LYS A 138 17.89 0.34 8.95
C LYS A 138 16.98 0.71 10.11
N LYS A 139 17.52 0.73 11.35
CA LYS A 139 16.78 1.26 12.50
C LYS A 139 16.32 2.69 12.20
N TYR A 140 15.06 2.98 12.52
CA TYR A 140 14.53 4.33 12.40
C TYR A 140 15.33 5.29 13.28
N ARG A 141 15.84 6.38 12.71
CA ARG A 141 16.59 7.40 13.45
C ARG A 141 15.63 8.48 13.93
N LYS A 142 15.77 8.87 15.19
CA LYS A 142 15.10 10.04 15.75
C LYS A 142 15.42 11.27 14.91
N LYS A 143 14.42 12.12 14.70
CA LYS A 143 14.63 13.41 14.02
C LYS A 143 15.06 14.50 15.00
N ASN A 144 14.51 14.45 16.21
CA ASN A 144 14.86 15.38 17.30
C ASN A 144 15.34 14.58 18.51
N ILE A 145 16.17 15.20 19.34
CA ILE A 145 16.67 14.60 20.60
C ILE A 145 15.51 14.22 21.52
N SER A 146 14.46 15.04 21.55
CA SER A 146 13.25 14.83 22.37
C SER A 146 12.32 13.72 21.85
N ASP A 147 12.49 13.23 20.63
CA ASP A 147 11.67 12.12 20.11
C ASP A 147 11.95 10.84 20.93
N PRO A 148 10.94 10.01 21.26
CA PRO A 148 11.13 8.76 21.99
C PRO A 148 11.96 7.75 21.19
N ASP A 149 12.61 6.79 21.87
CA ASP A 149 13.14 5.60 21.19
C ASP A 149 11.96 4.72 20.75
N LEU A 150 11.90 4.41 19.47
CA LEU A 150 10.84 3.58 18.90
C LEU A 150 11.14 2.08 18.98
N GLY A 151 12.31 1.69 19.52
CA GLY A 151 12.74 0.30 19.61
C GLY A 151 13.05 -0.32 18.25
N LEU A 152 12.42 -1.46 17.94
CA LEU A 152 12.61 -2.22 16.70
C LEU A 152 11.75 -1.67 15.55
N VAL A 153 11.68 -0.37 15.40
CA VAL A 153 11.10 0.30 14.24
C VAL A 153 12.17 0.58 13.21
N GLY A 154 11.88 0.21 11.96
CA GLY A 154 12.80 0.38 10.83
C GLY A 154 12.29 1.31 9.75
N GLN A 155 13.19 1.61 8.84
CA GLN A 155 12.90 2.22 7.55
C GLN A 155 13.58 1.41 6.46
N PRO A 156 12.96 1.22 5.27
CA PRO A 156 13.57 0.48 4.18
C PRO A 156 14.83 1.22 3.70
N HIS A 157 15.82 0.47 3.27
CA HIS A 157 17.10 0.99 2.76
C HIS A 157 17.39 0.51 1.34
N SER A 158 17.10 -0.74 1.04
CA SER A 158 17.15 -1.33 -0.30
C SER A 158 16.20 -2.51 -0.37
N ILE A 159 15.92 -2.97 -1.60
CA ILE A 159 15.07 -4.14 -1.84
C ILE A 159 15.78 -5.14 -2.76
N ASN A 160 15.37 -6.39 -2.71
CA ASN A 160 15.72 -7.38 -3.71
C ASN A 160 14.84 -7.18 -4.96
N LYS A 161 15.20 -6.19 -5.78
CA LYS A 161 14.48 -5.80 -6.99
C LYS A 161 14.40 -6.96 -7.99
N THR A 162 15.49 -7.70 -8.17
CA THR A 162 15.58 -8.83 -9.11
C THR A 162 14.55 -9.89 -8.78
N LEU A 163 14.42 -10.26 -7.50
CA LEU A 163 13.43 -11.24 -7.07
C LEU A 163 12.01 -10.74 -7.33
N LEU A 164 11.68 -9.51 -6.93
CA LEU A 164 10.33 -8.96 -7.12
C LEU A 164 9.93 -8.88 -8.59
N LEU A 165 10.84 -8.43 -9.46
CA LEU A 165 10.61 -8.40 -10.90
C LEU A 165 10.44 -9.80 -11.50
N SER A 166 11.24 -10.77 -11.07
CA SER A 166 11.10 -12.18 -11.49
C SER A 166 9.73 -12.74 -11.09
N LEU A 167 9.27 -12.50 -9.86
CA LEU A 167 7.97 -12.97 -9.41
C LEU A 167 6.83 -12.44 -10.27
N VAL A 168 6.78 -11.11 -10.51
CA VAL A 168 5.69 -10.51 -11.30
C VAL A 168 5.78 -10.86 -12.79
N SER A 169 6.99 -11.08 -13.32
CA SER A 169 7.18 -11.54 -14.70
C SER A 169 6.64 -12.95 -14.91
N ASN A 170 6.73 -13.80 -13.89
CA ASN A 170 6.15 -15.15 -13.87
C ASN A 170 4.68 -15.18 -13.40
N LYS A 171 3.95 -14.07 -13.54
CA LYS A 171 2.53 -13.92 -13.19
C LYS A 171 2.19 -14.23 -11.72
N ASN A 172 3.16 -14.14 -10.82
CA ASN A 172 2.91 -14.21 -9.39
C ASN A 172 2.54 -12.83 -8.85
N VAL A 173 1.70 -12.81 -7.82
CA VAL A 173 1.32 -11.62 -7.07
C VAL A 173 2.03 -11.64 -5.70
N PRO A 174 3.12 -10.91 -5.51
CA PRO A 174 3.76 -10.79 -4.21
C PRO A 174 2.84 -10.07 -3.22
N VAL A 175 2.60 -10.69 -2.07
CA VAL A 175 1.88 -10.10 -0.92
C VAL A 175 2.90 -9.93 0.20
N ILE A 176 3.29 -8.70 0.49
CA ILE A 176 4.47 -8.41 1.32
C ILE A 176 4.05 -7.87 2.68
N ALA A 177 4.47 -8.56 3.74
CA ALA A 177 4.41 -8.06 5.11
C ALA A 177 5.57 -7.06 5.33
N PRO A 178 5.32 -5.88 5.92
CA PRO A 178 6.30 -4.81 6.06
C PRO A 178 7.26 -5.05 7.24
N ILE A 179 7.98 -6.15 7.20
CA ILE A 179 9.07 -6.49 8.11
C ILE A 179 10.36 -6.46 7.28
N GLY A 180 11.41 -5.87 7.79
CA GLY A 180 12.73 -5.87 7.14
C GLY A 180 13.84 -6.20 8.13
N ALA A 181 15.01 -6.54 7.63
CA ALA A 181 16.17 -6.80 8.49
C ALA A 181 17.41 -6.03 8.02
N ASN A 182 18.33 -5.76 8.95
CA ASN A 182 19.65 -5.23 8.60
C ASN A 182 20.64 -6.37 8.30
N ALA A 183 21.86 -6.00 7.88
CA ALA A 183 22.91 -6.96 7.58
C ALA A 183 23.35 -7.81 8.80
N LYS A 184 23.10 -7.33 10.03
CA LYS A 184 23.40 -8.04 11.29
C LYS A 184 22.28 -8.99 11.72
N GLY A 185 21.21 -9.14 10.92
CA GLY A 185 20.04 -10.00 11.22
C GLY A 185 19.00 -9.37 12.15
N THR A 186 19.19 -8.12 12.59
CA THR A 186 18.16 -7.44 13.40
C THR A 186 16.96 -7.13 12.52
N LYS A 187 15.79 -7.63 12.93
CA LYS A 187 14.52 -7.40 12.25
C LYS A 187 13.83 -6.14 12.77
N PHE A 188 13.04 -5.50 11.92
CA PHE A 188 12.33 -4.25 12.22
C PHE A 188 10.89 -4.30 11.70
N ASN A 189 9.99 -3.76 12.50
CA ASN A 189 8.65 -3.38 12.08
C ASN A 189 8.72 -2.09 11.25
N ILE A 190 8.21 -2.11 10.03
CA ILE A 190 8.24 -0.97 9.12
C ILE A 190 6.81 -0.50 8.85
N ASN A 191 6.61 0.80 8.74
CA ASN A 191 5.31 1.34 8.35
C ASN A 191 4.94 0.88 6.93
N ALA A 192 3.73 0.34 6.75
CA ALA A 192 3.29 -0.23 5.48
C ALA A 192 3.18 0.81 4.35
N ASP A 193 2.79 2.06 4.66
CA ASP A 193 2.71 3.14 3.67
C ASP A 193 4.13 3.44 3.15
N LEU A 194 5.10 3.58 4.07
CA LEU A 194 6.51 3.80 3.73
C LEU A 194 7.09 2.64 2.93
N THR A 195 6.79 1.40 3.32
CA THR A 195 7.24 0.20 2.60
C THR A 195 6.71 0.17 1.17
N ALA A 196 5.41 0.43 0.99
CA ALA A 196 4.78 0.43 -0.34
C ALA A 196 5.37 1.52 -1.25
N GLY A 197 5.55 2.74 -0.71
CA GLY A 197 6.18 3.84 -1.44
C GLY A 197 7.61 3.51 -1.87
N PHE A 198 8.39 2.94 -0.97
CA PHE A 198 9.78 2.57 -1.23
C PHE A 198 9.88 1.46 -2.30
N ILE A 199 9.08 0.38 -2.16
CA ILE A 199 9.04 -0.67 -3.18
C ILE A 199 8.62 -0.09 -4.53
N ALA A 200 7.57 0.73 -4.59
CA ALA A 200 7.12 1.35 -5.83
C ALA A 200 8.22 2.15 -6.52
N SER A 201 8.97 2.93 -5.76
CA SER A 201 10.10 3.73 -6.25
C SER A 201 11.22 2.87 -6.81
N GLU A 202 11.68 1.88 -6.04
CA GLU A 202 12.84 1.05 -6.39
C GLU A 202 12.59 0.18 -7.64
N ILE A 203 11.36 -0.33 -7.82
CA ILE A 203 11.02 -1.14 -8.99
C ILE A 203 10.59 -0.32 -10.20
N GLY A 204 10.39 0.99 -10.04
CA GLY A 204 9.87 1.86 -11.10
C GLY A 204 8.41 1.57 -11.44
N ALA A 205 7.56 1.39 -10.43
CA ALA A 205 6.15 1.07 -10.64
C ALA A 205 5.42 2.16 -11.44
N ARG A 206 4.44 1.76 -12.26
CA ARG A 206 3.60 2.69 -13.02
C ARG A 206 2.72 3.54 -12.12
N ARG A 207 2.22 2.97 -11.03
CA ARG A 207 1.36 3.58 -10.01
C ARG A 207 1.68 3.04 -8.62
N LEU A 208 1.50 3.90 -7.63
CA LEU A 208 1.33 3.53 -6.23
C LEU A 208 -0.10 3.86 -5.82
N LEU A 209 -0.87 2.87 -5.41
CA LEU A 209 -2.23 3.04 -4.89
C LEU A 209 -2.21 2.87 -3.36
N MET A 210 -2.56 3.92 -2.64
CA MET A 210 -2.60 3.96 -1.18
C MET A 210 -4.04 3.84 -0.68
N LEU A 211 -4.52 2.61 -0.44
CA LEU A 211 -5.85 2.42 0.15
C LEU A 211 -5.83 2.80 1.63
N THR A 212 -6.76 3.65 2.01
CA THR A 212 -6.86 4.23 3.37
C THR A 212 -8.34 4.44 3.74
N ASP A 213 -8.60 4.92 4.96
CA ASP A 213 -9.95 5.17 5.48
C ASP A 213 -10.46 6.59 5.17
N VAL A 214 -9.73 7.34 4.38
CA VAL A 214 -10.07 8.73 4.00
C VAL A 214 -10.21 8.85 2.50
N LYS A 215 -11.11 9.74 2.06
CA LYS A 215 -11.44 9.94 0.65
C LYS A 215 -10.28 10.47 -0.20
N GLY A 216 -9.29 11.08 0.40
CA GLY A 216 -8.18 11.78 -0.23
C GLY A 216 -7.78 13.02 0.58
N VAL A 217 -7.06 13.95 -0.01
CA VAL A 217 -6.79 15.25 0.58
C VAL A 217 -8.02 16.13 0.42
N ILE A 218 -8.55 16.64 1.53
CA ILE A 218 -9.74 17.48 1.54
C ILE A 218 -9.32 18.95 1.47
N GLY A 219 -9.85 19.66 0.49
CA GLY A 219 -9.65 21.10 0.31
C GLY A 219 -10.43 21.95 1.30
N LYS A 220 -10.27 23.27 1.19
CA LYS A 220 -11.00 24.25 2.04
C LYS A 220 -12.51 24.23 1.81
N ASP A 221 -12.94 23.82 0.63
CA ASP A 221 -14.34 23.68 0.21
C ASP A 221 -14.98 22.37 0.65
N ASN A 222 -14.31 21.60 1.51
CA ASN A 222 -14.70 20.24 1.95
C ASN A 222 -14.80 19.21 0.82
N LYS A 223 -14.25 19.51 -0.35
CA LYS A 223 -14.16 18.55 -1.47
C LYS A 223 -12.80 17.88 -1.53
N VAL A 224 -12.78 16.68 -2.11
CA VAL A 224 -11.52 15.99 -2.40
C VAL A 224 -10.78 16.75 -3.48
N ILE A 225 -9.51 17.05 -3.25
CA ILE A 225 -8.63 17.58 -4.30
C ILE A 225 -8.24 16.40 -5.19
N SER A 226 -8.75 16.38 -6.41
CA SER A 226 -8.57 15.26 -7.34
C SER A 226 -7.12 15.09 -7.79
N GLU A 227 -6.38 16.19 -7.91
CA GLU A 227 -4.98 16.18 -8.35
C GLU A 227 -4.16 17.20 -7.59
N LEU A 228 -2.92 16.83 -7.26
CA LEU A 228 -1.92 17.70 -6.63
C LEU A 228 -0.56 17.56 -7.33
N LYS A 229 -0.04 18.70 -7.78
CA LYS A 229 1.34 18.80 -8.26
C LYS A 229 2.31 18.89 -7.07
N LEU A 230 3.52 18.37 -7.24
CA LEU A 230 4.53 18.39 -6.18
C LEU A 230 4.88 19.80 -5.69
N SER A 231 4.75 20.80 -6.55
CA SER A 231 4.97 22.23 -6.23
C SER A 231 3.98 22.79 -5.23
N GLU A 232 2.75 22.27 -5.19
CA GLU A 232 1.65 22.78 -4.34
C GLU A 232 1.71 22.28 -2.91
N ILE A 233 2.42 21.15 -2.66
CA ILE A 233 2.42 20.45 -1.37
C ILE A 233 2.91 21.33 -0.22
N LYS A 234 3.98 22.13 -0.43
CA LYS A 234 4.50 23.03 0.61
C LYS A 234 3.45 24.03 1.07
N GLN A 235 2.70 24.61 0.13
CA GLN A 235 1.65 25.58 0.41
C GLN A 235 0.47 24.96 1.15
N LEU A 236 0.09 23.71 0.80
CA LEU A 236 -1.01 23.00 1.46
C LEU A 236 -0.64 22.60 2.89
N LEU A 237 0.62 22.26 3.15
CA LEU A 237 1.13 22.01 4.48
C LEU A 237 1.14 23.29 5.35
N SER A 238 1.65 24.41 4.82
CA SER A 238 1.66 25.70 5.54
C SER A 238 0.27 26.23 5.83
N LYS A 239 -0.69 26.03 4.93
CA LYS A 239 -2.11 26.38 5.12
C LYS A 239 -2.89 25.38 5.99
N LYS A 240 -2.23 24.36 6.56
CA LYS A 240 -2.84 23.30 7.39
C LYS A 240 -4.01 22.57 6.70
N ILE A 241 -4.01 22.50 5.36
CA ILE A 241 -4.96 21.68 4.59
C ILE A 241 -4.51 20.21 4.68
N ILE A 242 -3.21 19.95 4.60
CA ILE A 242 -2.62 18.64 4.87
C ILE A 242 -2.14 18.67 6.33
N TYR A 243 -2.77 17.86 7.19
CA TYR A 243 -2.48 17.81 8.63
C TYR A 243 -2.59 16.40 9.22
N GLY A 244 -2.13 16.24 10.44
CA GLY A 244 -2.27 15.00 11.22
C GLY A 244 -1.77 13.75 10.49
N GLY A 245 -2.57 12.69 10.51
CA GLY A 245 -2.28 11.40 9.88
C GLY A 245 -2.20 11.43 8.34
N MET A 246 -2.64 12.52 7.69
CA MET A 246 -2.50 12.71 6.25
C MET A 246 -1.06 13.06 5.85
N ILE A 247 -0.31 13.76 6.70
CA ILE A 247 1.07 14.19 6.40
C ILE A 247 1.98 13.02 5.99
N PRO A 248 2.09 11.91 6.74
CA PRO A 248 2.95 10.80 6.35
C PRO A 248 2.49 10.13 5.05
N LYS A 249 1.19 10.06 4.77
CA LYS A 249 0.64 9.49 3.54
C LYS A 249 0.99 10.33 2.32
N VAL A 250 0.74 11.63 2.39
CA VAL A 250 1.12 12.59 1.34
C VAL A 250 2.63 12.57 1.13
N LYS A 251 3.42 12.57 2.21
CA LYS A 251 4.89 12.47 2.11
C LYS A 251 5.30 11.22 1.34
N THR A 252 4.77 10.05 1.66
CA THR A 252 5.06 8.81 0.95
C THR A 252 4.72 8.91 -0.55
N CYS A 253 3.54 9.45 -0.89
CA CYS A 253 3.12 9.67 -2.27
C CYS A 253 4.08 10.61 -3.03
N VAL A 254 4.42 11.72 -2.40
CA VAL A 254 5.35 12.73 -2.95
C VAL A 254 6.75 12.15 -3.16
N ASP A 255 7.29 11.45 -2.14
CA ASP A 255 8.62 10.86 -2.22
C ASP A 255 8.69 9.80 -3.33
N ALA A 256 7.65 8.99 -3.50
CA ALA A 256 7.57 8.01 -4.57
C ALA A 256 7.56 8.67 -5.97
N VAL A 257 6.79 9.75 -6.16
CA VAL A 257 6.76 10.49 -7.44
C VAL A 257 8.09 11.20 -7.70
N ARG A 258 8.74 11.77 -6.68
CA ARG A 258 10.09 12.35 -6.81
C ARG A 258 11.13 11.32 -7.20
N ALA A 259 11.01 10.11 -6.69
CA ALA A 259 11.88 8.98 -7.04
C ALA A 259 11.64 8.43 -8.45
N GLY A 260 10.64 8.93 -9.20
CA GLY A 260 10.49 8.66 -10.63
C GLY A 260 9.27 7.85 -11.02
N ILE A 261 8.43 7.38 -10.09
CA ILE A 261 7.16 6.77 -10.49
C ILE A 261 6.26 7.81 -11.16
N ARG A 262 5.40 7.39 -12.10
CA ARG A 262 4.61 8.31 -12.89
C ARG A 262 3.55 9.05 -12.05
N ALA A 263 2.90 8.35 -11.12
CA ALA A 263 2.01 8.97 -10.15
C ALA A 263 1.70 8.03 -8.96
N SER A 264 1.25 8.62 -7.87
CA SER A 264 0.69 7.94 -6.71
C SER A 264 -0.69 8.48 -6.40
N VAL A 265 -1.55 7.65 -5.77
CA VAL A 265 -2.93 8.03 -5.48
C VAL A 265 -3.29 7.62 -4.06
N ILE A 266 -3.95 8.51 -3.33
CA ILE A 266 -4.61 8.18 -2.06
C ILE A 266 -6.08 7.89 -2.38
N LEU A 267 -6.57 6.70 -1.99
CA LEU A 267 -7.89 6.17 -2.31
C LEU A 267 -8.65 5.77 -1.05
N ASP A 268 -9.96 6.03 -1.04
CA ASP A 268 -10.85 5.50 0.00
C ASP A 268 -11.08 3.99 -0.22
N GLY A 269 -10.46 3.18 0.63
CA GLY A 269 -10.62 1.73 0.60
C GLY A 269 -12.02 1.22 0.93
N LYS A 270 -12.96 2.09 1.35
CA LYS A 270 -14.36 1.75 1.62
C LYS A 270 -15.22 1.76 0.36
N LEU A 271 -14.73 2.34 -0.73
CA LEU A 271 -15.47 2.39 -1.98
C LEU A 271 -15.35 1.07 -2.74
N ASN A 272 -16.48 0.58 -3.24
CA ASN A 272 -16.49 -0.60 -4.09
C ASN A 272 -15.77 -0.32 -5.41
N ASN A 273 -14.97 -1.30 -5.85
CA ASN A 273 -14.25 -1.27 -7.12
C ASN A 273 -13.29 -0.08 -7.27
N VAL A 274 -12.84 0.49 -6.14
CA VAL A 274 -12.01 1.71 -6.13
C VAL A 274 -10.75 1.57 -6.96
N ILE A 275 -10.09 0.40 -6.94
CA ILE A 275 -8.88 0.14 -7.72
C ILE A 275 -9.19 0.12 -9.22
N LEU A 276 -10.26 -0.58 -9.61
CA LEU A 276 -10.65 -0.67 -11.03
C LEU A 276 -11.12 0.68 -11.56
N LYS A 277 -11.91 1.41 -10.78
CA LYS A 277 -12.34 2.76 -11.14
C LYS A 277 -11.15 3.69 -11.34
N GLU A 278 -10.21 3.74 -10.38
CA GLU A 278 -9.01 4.59 -10.47
C GLU A 278 -8.16 4.29 -11.71
N LEU A 279 -8.02 3.03 -12.09
CA LEU A 279 -7.14 2.66 -13.20
C LEU A 279 -7.85 2.66 -14.56
N LEU A 280 -9.15 2.38 -14.59
CA LEU A 280 -9.88 2.06 -15.83
C LEU A 280 -10.99 3.04 -16.17
N SER A 281 -11.20 4.10 -15.38
CA SER A 281 -12.07 5.23 -15.73
C SER A 281 -11.29 6.54 -15.90
N ASP A 282 -11.92 7.51 -16.54
CA ASP A 282 -11.37 8.87 -16.70
C ASP A 282 -11.67 9.74 -15.47
N GLU A 283 -12.58 9.29 -14.60
CA GLU A 283 -12.95 9.96 -13.37
C GLU A 283 -11.95 9.64 -12.26
N GLY A 284 -11.29 10.65 -11.71
CA GLY A 284 -10.43 10.52 -10.53
C GLY A 284 -11.24 10.31 -9.25
N ILE A 285 -10.94 9.24 -8.50
CA ILE A 285 -11.73 8.85 -7.31
C ILE A 285 -11.08 9.31 -6.01
N GLY A 286 -9.80 9.61 -6.03
CA GLY A 286 -9.02 10.02 -4.87
C GLY A 286 -8.21 11.27 -5.13
N THR A 287 -7.06 11.36 -4.48
CA THR A 287 -6.08 12.42 -4.73
C THR A 287 -4.87 11.86 -5.47
N LEU A 288 -4.71 12.26 -6.72
CA LEU A 288 -3.58 11.93 -7.57
C LEU A 288 -2.41 12.88 -7.29
N PHE A 289 -1.21 12.35 -7.12
CA PHE A 289 0.04 13.10 -7.02
C PHE A 289 0.89 12.82 -8.26
N ARG A 290 1.34 13.88 -8.94
CA ARG A 290 2.25 13.80 -10.08
C ARG A 290 3.22 15.00 -10.12
N LYS A 291 4.25 14.92 -10.98
CA LYS A 291 5.18 16.03 -11.23
C LYS A 291 4.47 17.25 -11.79
#